data_bfa8e276e3c7cdf232d9c951319d1414
#
_entry.id   bfa8e276e3c7cdf232d9c951319d1414
#
_cell.length_a   1.000
_cell.length_b   1.000
_cell.length_c   1.000
_cell.angle_alpha   90.00
_cell.angle_beta   90.00
_cell.angle_gamma   90.00
#
_symmetry.space_group_name_H-M   'P 1'
#
loop_
_entity.id
_entity.type
_entity.pdbx_description
1 polymer ?
#
loop_
_entity_poly.entity_id
_entity_poly.type
_entity_poly.pdbx_seq_one_letter_code
_entity_poly.pdbx_strand_id
1 'polypeptide(L)'
;MSIRKKISQVGLITLSILTISCVFIESEEKELLNNQNDNKEMSKSESIYNIKVNKLDGTSLDLKEFKGKKMLFVNVASKCGYTPQYAELQELYDQYSEKLEIFGVPCNQFGGQEPGSDEEIAQFCKKNYGVTFTMLEKVDVKGSSQHPLYSWLTTKEKNGVMDATVRWNFHKFLVDEEGALINMYNSRTNPVGTEMLEAINR
;
A
#
# COMPACT_ATOMS: atom_id res chain seq x y z
N MET A 1 8.01 -61.21 -58.25
CA MET A 1 9.25 -60.48 -57.85
C MET A 1 8.87 -59.03 -57.82
N SER A 2 8.67 -58.45 -56.76
CA SER A 2 9.25 -57.90 -55.57
C SER A 2 8.25 -56.97 -54.91
N ILE A 3 7.56 -57.41 -53.85
CA ILE A 3 6.73 -56.56 -52.95
C ILE A 3 7.49 -56.52 -51.61
N ARG A 4 8.61 -55.83 -51.56
CA ARG A 4 9.35 -55.71 -50.29
C ARG A 4 10.08 -54.36 -50.10
N LYS A 5 9.50 -53.25 -50.41
CA LYS A 5 10.19 -51.97 -50.11
C LYS A 5 9.27 -50.76 -49.79
N LYS A 6 8.08 -50.91 -49.21
CA LYS A 6 7.23 -49.75 -48.82
C LYS A 6 6.80 -49.70 -47.37
N ILE A 7 7.37 -50.49 -46.47
CA ILE A 7 6.94 -50.49 -45.04
C ILE A 7 7.89 -49.73 -44.11
N SER A 8 9.05 -49.27 -44.62
CA SER A 8 10.06 -48.63 -43.73
C SER A 8 9.98 -47.10 -43.54
N GLN A 9 9.16 -46.38 -44.29
CA GLN A 9 9.12 -44.91 -44.17
C GLN A 9 7.97 -44.38 -43.35
N VAL A 10 6.90 -45.12 -43.10
CA VAL A 10 5.74 -44.67 -42.30
C VAL A 10 6.02 -44.75 -40.79
N GLY A 11 6.86 -45.70 -40.36
CA GLY A 11 7.21 -45.87 -38.94
C GLY A 11 8.18 -44.81 -38.38
N LEU A 12 9.00 -44.15 -39.21
CA LEU A 12 9.96 -43.14 -38.77
C LEU A 12 9.28 -41.75 -38.58
N ILE A 13 8.23 -41.45 -39.34
CA ILE A 13 7.53 -40.14 -39.28
C ILE A 13 6.62 -40.10 -38.07
N THR A 14 6.01 -41.21 -37.67
CA THR A 14 5.13 -41.24 -36.47
C THR A 14 5.91 -41.14 -35.17
N LEU A 15 7.14 -41.64 -35.10
CA LEU A 15 7.98 -41.57 -33.91
C LEU A 15 8.54 -40.16 -33.68
N SER A 16 8.85 -39.42 -34.77
CA SER A 16 9.34 -38.03 -34.68
C SER A 16 8.24 -37.03 -34.25
N ILE A 17 6.99 -37.28 -34.63
CA ILE A 17 5.86 -36.41 -34.23
C ILE A 17 5.53 -36.59 -32.74
N LEU A 18 5.62 -37.83 -32.22
CA LEU A 18 5.39 -38.07 -30.77
C LEU A 18 6.46 -37.40 -29.87
N THR A 19 7.73 -37.42 -30.29
CA THR A 19 8.82 -36.82 -29.51
C THR A 19 8.75 -35.28 -29.50
N ILE A 20 8.33 -34.67 -30.61
CA ILE A 20 8.15 -33.22 -30.71
C ILE A 20 6.97 -32.78 -29.81
N SER A 21 5.87 -33.54 -29.80
CA SER A 21 4.71 -33.24 -28.96
C SER A 21 5.04 -33.32 -27.46
N CYS A 22 5.85 -34.27 -27.00
CA CYS A 22 6.27 -34.35 -25.59
C CYS A 22 7.16 -33.18 -25.18
N VAL A 23 8.06 -32.73 -26.03
CA VAL A 23 8.94 -31.58 -25.73
C VAL A 23 8.15 -30.26 -25.63
N PHE A 24 7.11 -30.08 -26.46
CA PHE A 24 6.23 -28.90 -26.37
C PHE A 24 5.39 -28.91 -25.09
N ILE A 25 4.87 -30.06 -24.66
CA ILE A 25 4.08 -30.17 -23.41
C ILE A 25 4.97 -29.90 -22.18
N GLU A 26 6.21 -30.43 -22.16
CA GLU A 26 7.15 -30.14 -21.07
C GLU A 26 7.58 -28.67 -21.00
N SER A 27 7.65 -27.95 -22.13
CA SER A 27 7.97 -26.52 -22.15
C SER A 27 6.80 -25.66 -21.64
N GLU A 28 5.57 -26.00 -22.02
CA GLU A 28 4.37 -25.30 -21.52
C GLU A 28 4.14 -25.56 -20.03
N GLU A 29 4.36 -26.77 -19.52
CA GLU A 29 4.28 -27.05 -18.07
C GLU A 29 5.35 -26.30 -17.27
N LYS A 30 6.57 -26.17 -17.79
CA LYS A 30 7.64 -25.39 -17.14
C LYS A 30 7.33 -23.89 -17.13
N GLU A 31 6.73 -23.37 -18.19
CA GLU A 31 6.34 -21.96 -18.26
C GLU A 31 5.15 -21.64 -17.32
N LEU A 32 4.20 -22.57 -17.20
CA LEU A 32 3.09 -22.48 -16.23
C LEU A 32 3.58 -22.59 -14.79
N LEU A 33 4.55 -23.47 -14.51
CA LEU A 33 5.14 -23.61 -13.16
C LEU A 33 6.00 -22.40 -12.80
N ASN A 34 6.75 -21.80 -13.75
CA ASN A 34 7.46 -20.55 -13.53
C ASN A 34 6.50 -19.39 -13.27
N ASN A 35 5.45 -19.24 -14.07
CA ASN A 35 4.41 -18.21 -13.84
C ASN A 35 3.69 -18.39 -12.50
N GLN A 36 3.48 -19.62 -12.03
CA GLN A 36 2.92 -19.87 -10.69
C GLN A 36 3.91 -19.56 -9.57
N ASN A 37 5.22 -19.79 -9.79
CA ASN A 37 6.25 -19.42 -8.83
C ASN A 37 6.49 -17.91 -8.79
N ASP A 38 6.48 -17.22 -9.92
CA ASP A 38 6.56 -15.76 -10.00
C ASP A 38 5.35 -15.09 -9.32
N ASN A 39 4.14 -15.64 -9.51
CA ASN A 39 2.95 -15.20 -8.78
C ASN A 39 3.01 -15.52 -7.27
N LYS A 40 3.71 -16.57 -6.86
CA LYS A 40 3.90 -16.93 -5.45
C LYS A 40 5.01 -16.11 -4.78
N GLU A 41 6.04 -15.68 -5.51
CA GLU A 41 7.02 -14.71 -5.03
C GLU A 41 6.46 -13.28 -4.97
N MET A 42 5.59 -12.89 -5.91
CA MET A 42 4.86 -11.61 -5.87
C MET A 42 3.84 -11.55 -4.72
N SER A 43 3.44 -12.69 -4.14
CA SER A 43 2.53 -12.75 -2.97
C SER A 43 3.23 -12.57 -1.62
N LYS A 44 4.48 -12.13 -1.57
CA LYS A 44 5.25 -11.95 -0.33
C LYS A 44 5.19 -10.51 0.21
N SER A 45 4.27 -9.69 -0.28
CA SER A 45 4.00 -8.40 0.35
C SER A 45 3.46 -8.63 1.77
N GLU A 46 4.04 -7.93 2.73
CA GLU A 46 3.56 -7.96 4.11
C GLU A 46 2.19 -7.29 4.19
N SER A 47 1.20 -7.95 4.79
CA SER A 47 -0.13 -7.34 4.93
C SER A 47 -0.09 -6.17 5.90
N ILE A 48 -0.60 -5.00 5.48
CA ILE A 48 -0.74 -3.81 6.35
C ILE A 48 -1.53 -4.11 7.62
N TYR A 49 -2.47 -5.05 7.55
CA TYR A 49 -3.31 -5.47 8.68
C TYR A 49 -2.56 -6.22 9.78
N ASN A 50 -1.29 -6.60 9.56
CA ASN A 50 -0.44 -7.23 10.59
C ASN A 50 0.42 -6.20 11.33
N ILE A 51 0.39 -4.94 10.93
CA ILE A 51 1.17 -3.86 11.53
C ILE A 51 0.43 -3.34 12.76
N LYS A 52 1.14 -3.30 13.88
CA LYS A 52 0.63 -2.74 15.13
C LYS A 52 0.78 -1.22 15.11
N VAL A 53 -0.27 -0.53 15.45
CA VAL A 53 -0.29 0.93 15.63
C VAL A 53 -1.01 1.27 16.94
N ASN A 54 -0.66 2.40 17.54
CA ASN A 54 -1.36 2.94 18.71
C ASN A 54 -1.99 4.29 18.37
N LYS A 55 -3.07 4.62 19.08
CA LYS A 55 -3.68 5.96 19.03
C LYS A 55 -2.88 6.93 19.91
N LEU A 56 -3.15 8.24 19.79
CA LEU A 56 -2.54 9.27 20.65
C LEU A 56 -2.77 9.04 22.16
N ASP A 57 -3.83 8.35 22.54
CA ASP A 57 -4.11 8.00 23.93
C ASP A 57 -3.36 6.74 24.42
N GLY A 58 -2.49 6.18 23.58
CA GLY A 58 -1.70 4.99 23.85
C GLY A 58 -2.47 3.68 23.70
N THR A 59 -3.76 3.70 23.34
CA THR A 59 -4.53 2.48 23.10
C THR A 59 -4.13 1.82 21.78
N SER A 60 -3.98 0.49 21.79
CA SER A 60 -3.67 -0.27 20.57
C SER A 60 -4.86 -0.24 19.61
N LEU A 61 -4.56 -0.13 18.31
CA LEU A 61 -5.54 -0.15 17.24
C LEU A 61 -5.22 -1.29 16.26
N ASP A 62 -6.21 -2.12 15.97
CA ASP A 62 -6.10 -3.16 14.93
C ASP A 62 -6.60 -2.63 13.59
N LEU A 63 -5.70 -2.46 12.62
CA LEU A 63 -6.06 -2.00 11.27
C LEU A 63 -7.05 -2.94 10.56
N LYS A 64 -7.23 -4.17 11.02
CA LYS A 64 -8.27 -5.08 10.49
C LYS A 64 -9.69 -4.59 10.71
N GLU A 65 -9.92 -3.71 11.68
CA GLU A 65 -11.23 -3.08 11.92
C GLU A 65 -11.70 -2.23 10.73
N PHE A 66 -10.75 -1.81 9.86
CA PHE A 66 -11.01 -0.97 8.69
C PHE A 66 -11.03 -1.74 7.36
N LYS A 67 -11.05 -3.08 7.38
CA LYS A 67 -11.25 -3.88 6.16
C LYS A 67 -12.56 -3.50 5.48
N GLY A 68 -12.50 -3.34 4.16
CA GLY A 68 -13.63 -2.88 3.36
C GLY A 68 -13.78 -1.36 3.29
N LYS A 69 -12.87 -0.60 3.93
CA LYS A 69 -12.74 0.85 3.76
C LYS A 69 -11.36 1.18 3.19
N LYS A 70 -11.29 2.21 2.38
CA LYS A 70 -10.00 2.83 2.04
C LYS A 70 -9.36 3.44 3.29
N MET A 71 -8.05 3.46 3.35
CA MET A 71 -7.30 4.05 4.45
C MET A 71 -6.35 5.14 3.92
N LEU A 72 -6.43 6.35 4.46
CA LEU A 72 -5.55 7.47 4.12
C LEU A 72 -4.63 7.78 5.30
N PHE A 73 -3.35 7.46 5.17
CA PHE A 73 -2.33 7.78 6.17
C PHE A 73 -1.65 9.09 5.82
N VAL A 74 -1.62 10.04 6.76
CA VAL A 74 -1.05 11.38 6.56
C VAL A 74 -0.08 11.70 7.68
N ASN A 75 1.21 11.94 7.37
CA ASN A 75 2.14 12.42 8.39
C ASN A 75 1.92 13.90 8.64
N VAL A 76 1.54 14.25 9.86
CA VAL A 76 1.04 15.58 10.22
C VAL A 76 1.97 16.32 11.18
N ALA A 77 1.79 17.65 11.27
CA ALA A 77 2.50 18.49 12.21
C ALA A 77 1.68 19.76 12.55
N SER A 78 1.76 20.23 13.80
CA SER A 78 0.98 21.39 14.30
C SER A 78 1.60 22.75 13.96
N LYS A 79 2.87 22.83 13.55
CA LYS A 79 3.59 24.10 13.27
C LYS A 79 4.13 24.17 11.83
N CYS A 80 3.44 23.55 10.87
CA CYS A 80 3.81 23.50 9.46
C CYS A 80 3.01 24.50 8.63
N GLY A 81 3.55 25.01 7.52
CA GLY A 81 2.77 25.80 6.56
C GLY A 81 1.59 25.02 5.94
N TYR A 82 1.62 23.68 5.99
CA TYR A 82 0.52 22.82 5.53
C TYR A 82 -0.47 22.44 6.66
N THR A 83 -0.28 22.89 7.91
CA THR A 83 -1.18 22.59 9.03
C THR A 83 -2.67 22.92 8.75
N PRO A 84 -3.00 23.98 7.96
CA PRO A 84 -4.39 24.23 7.57
C PRO A 84 -5.08 23.06 6.87
N GLN A 85 -4.33 22.11 6.25
CA GLN A 85 -4.91 20.90 5.66
C GLN A 85 -5.65 19.99 6.66
N TYR A 86 -5.49 20.19 7.97
CA TYR A 86 -6.33 19.50 8.94
C TYR A 86 -7.84 19.80 8.73
N ALA A 87 -8.19 21.03 8.36
CA ALA A 87 -9.57 21.39 8.05
C ALA A 87 -10.08 20.66 6.80
N GLU A 88 -9.25 20.60 5.75
CA GLU A 88 -9.59 19.90 4.52
C GLU A 88 -9.66 18.36 4.71
N LEU A 89 -8.79 17.80 5.57
CA LEU A 89 -8.86 16.39 5.95
C LEU A 89 -10.13 16.09 6.75
N GLN A 90 -10.53 16.99 7.65
CA GLN A 90 -11.79 16.84 8.40
C GLN A 90 -13.00 16.94 7.47
N GLU A 91 -13.01 17.90 6.54
CA GLU A 91 -14.07 18.00 5.53
C GLU A 91 -14.17 16.71 4.68
N LEU A 92 -13.03 16.17 4.27
CA LEU A 92 -12.98 14.90 3.54
C LEU A 92 -13.55 13.75 4.39
N TYR A 93 -13.18 13.68 5.67
CA TYR A 93 -13.66 12.66 6.58
C TYR A 93 -15.17 12.74 6.82
N ASP A 94 -15.70 13.96 7.02
CA ASP A 94 -17.13 14.19 7.20
C ASP A 94 -17.96 13.71 6.02
N GLN A 95 -17.42 13.82 4.79
CA GLN A 95 -18.10 13.42 3.55
C GLN A 95 -17.96 11.92 3.23
N TYR A 96 -16.85 11.30 3.62
CA TYR A 96 -16.47 9.97 3.13
C TYR A 96 -16.23 8.93 4.23
N SER A 97 -16.47 9.21 5.51
CA SER A 97 -16.15 8.33 6.65
C SER A 97 -16.79 6.94 6.59
N GLU A 98 -17.86 6.76 5.82
CA GLU A 98 -18.45 5.43 5.62
C GLU A 98 -17.55 4.49 4.80
N LYS A 99 -16.75 5.02 3.87
CA LYS A 99 -15.88 4.25 2.96
C LYS A 99 -14.41 4.60 3.06
N LEU A 100 -14.03 5.60 3.84
CA LEU A 100 -12.66 6.07 4.05
C LEU A 100 -12.39 6.26 5.54
N GLU A 101 -11.30 5.67 6.02
CA GLU A 101 -10.71 6.05 7.31
C GLU A 101 -9.49 6.92 7.08
N ILE A 102 -9.32 7.98 7.87
CA ILE A 102 -8.15 8.86 7.85
C ILE A 102 -7.34 8.64 9.12
N PHE A 103 -6.05 8.43 8.96
CA PHE A 103 -5.08 8.31 10.05
C PHE A 103 -4.10 9.48 9.99
N GLY A 104 -4.23 10.43 10.93
CA GLY A 104 -3.22 11.45 11.18
C GLY A 104 -2.09 10.85 12.00
N VAL A 105 -0.86 10.94 11.49
CA VAL A 105 0.34 10.36 12.12
C VAL A 105 1.31 11.49 12.44
N PRO A 106 1.36 12.01 13.68
CA PRO A 106 2.26 13.08 14.06
C PRO A 106 3.74 12.70 13.85
N CYS A 107 4.53 13.63 13.32
CA CYS A 107 5.95 13.41 13.07
C CYS A 107 6.78 14.67 13.28
N ASN A 108 7.83 14.59 14.12
CA ASN A 108 8.70 15.74 14.41
C ASN A 108 9.97 15.81 13.55
N GLN A 109 10.13 14.92 12.54
CA GLN A 109 11.36 14.82 11.76
C GLN A 109 11.54 15.92 10.69
N PHE A 110 10.54 16.77 10.48
CA PHE A 110 10.57 17.83 9.47
C PHE A 110 10.59 19.21 10.13
N GLY A 111 11.79 19.72 10.37
CA GLY A 111 12.01 21.05 10.95
C GLY A 111 11.58 21.19 12.42
N GLY A 112 11.37 20.08 13.15
CA GLY A 112 10.91 20.14 14.55
C GLY A 112 9.49 20.72 14.67
N GLN A 113 8.64 20.54 13.66
CA GLN A 113 7.34 21.18 13.56
C GLN A 113 6.23 20.46 14.32
N GLU A 114 6.53 19.35 15.02
CA GLU A 114 5.59 18.63 15.91
C GLU A 114 6.24 18.35 17.28
N PRO A 115 6.58 19.42 18.05
CA PRO A 115 7.33 19.25 19.30
C PRO A 115 6.46 18.79 20.50
N GLY A 116 5.13 18.93 20.40
CA GLY A 116 4.19 18.62 21.49
C GLY A 116 4.19 17.15 21.92
N SER A 117 3.68 16.85 23.11
CA SER A 117 3.33 15.49 23.52
C SER A 117 2.09 15.01 22.75
N ASP A 118 1.78 13.71 22.82
CA ASP A 118 0.59 13.16 22.17
C ASP A 118 -0.69 13.81 22.71
N GLU A 119 -0.76 14.11 24.02
CA GLU A 119 -1.89 14.82 24.63
C GLU A 119 -2.02 16.26 24.11
N GLU A 120 -0.90 16.98 23.99
CA GLU A 120 -0.87 18.35 23.45
C GLU A 120 -1.32 18.37 21.99
N ILE A 121 -0.89 17.38 21.20
CA ILE A 121 -1.29 17.21 19.79
C ILE A 121 -2.78 16.91 19.69
N ALA A 122 -3.31 15.98 20.49
CA ALA A 122 -4.73 15.67 20.54
C ALA A 122 -5.59 16.91 20.85
N GLN A 123 -5.18 17.69 21.84
CA GLN A 123 -5.86 18.95 22.22
C GLN A 123 -5.78 19.99 21.09
N PHE A 124 -4.60 20.12 20.46
CA PHE A 124 -4.40 21.04 19.33
C PHE A 124 -5.34 20.71 18.16
N CYS A 125 -5.37 19.45 17.72
CA CYS A 125 -6.18 18.99 16.61
C CYS A 125 -7.67 19.20 16.89
N LYS A 126 -8.14 18.79 18.07
CA LYS A 126 -9.55 18.95 18.47
C LYS A 126 -9.97 20.39 18.57
N LYS A 127 -9.17 21.25 19.26
CA LYS A 127 -9.53 22.64 19.56
C LYS A 127 -9.48 23.53 18.32
N ASN A 128 -8.47 23.35 17.43
CA ASN A 128 -8.24 24.27 16.31
C ASN A 128 -8.91 23.82 15.02
N TYR A 129 -9.13 22.52 14.84
CA TYR A 129 -9.62 21.96 13.56
C TYR A 129 -10.84 21.03 13.73
N GLY A 130 -11.28 20.77 14.98
CA GLY A 130 -12.40 19.87 15.23
C GLY A 130 -12.15 18.43 14.77
N VAL A 131 -10.88 17.98 14.70
CA VAL A 131 -10.51 16.66 14.18
C VAL A 131 -11.26 15.56 14.92
N THR A 132 -11.94 14.71 14.14
CA THR A 132 -12.68 13.53 14.60
C THR A 132 -12.18 12.23 13.98
N PHE A 133 -11.38 12.30 12.90
CA PHE A 133 -10.71 11.12 12.35
C PHE A 133 -9.60 10.61 13.29
N THR A 134 -9.16 9.38 13.06
CA THR A 134 -8.21 8.70 13.94
C THR A 134 -6.83 9.36 13.92
N MET A 135 -6.35 9.75 15.11
CA MET A 135 -4.97 10.22 15.30
C MET A 135 -4.14 9.11 15.94
N LEU A 136 -3.02 8.75 15.30
CA LEU A 136 -2.05 7.78 15.81
C LEU A 136 -0.97 8.45 16.65
N GLU A 137 -0.25 7.66 17.46
CA GLU A 137 0.91 8.11 18.24
C GLU A 137 1.97 8.79 17.36
N LYS A 138 2.75 9.69 17.96
CA LYS A 138 3.85 10.35 17.26
C LYS A 138 4.99 9.39 17.00
N VAL A 139 5.36 9.23 15.71
CA VAL A 139 6.38 8.28 15.28
C VAL A 139 7.39 8.88 14.29
N ASP A 140 8.49 8.19 14.11
CA ASP A 140 9.43 8.46 13.03
C ASP A 140 8.94 7.84 11.70
N VAL A 141 8.86 8.65 10.65
CA VAL A 141 8.38 8.23 9.32
C VAL A 141 9.50 7.94 8.34
N LYS A 142 10.75 8.12 8.74
CA LYS A 142 11.97 7.87 7.93
C LYS A 142 13.18 7.58 8.82
N GLY A 143 14.26 7.03 8.21
CA GLY A 143 15.53 6.74 8.90
C GLY A 143 15.53 5.41 9.63
N SER A 144 16.56 5.17 10.45
CA SER A 144 16.78 3.87 11.11
C SER A 144 15.71 3.52 12.16
N SER A 145 15.04 4.52 12.71
CA SER A 145 13.96 4.38 13.69
C SER A 145 12.57 4.43 13.07
N GLN A 146 12.49 4.35 11.73
CA GLN A 146 11.22 4.40 11.01
C GLN A 146 10.23 3.37 11.53
N HIS A 147 9.02 3.82 11.86
CA HIS A 147 7.93 2.95 12.33
C HIS A 147 7.56 1.90 11.26
N PRO A 148 7.21 0.65 11.66
CA PRO A 148 6.86 -0.43 10.72
C PRO A 148 5.78 -0.03 9.70
N LEU A 149 4.79 0.77 10.09
CA LEU A 149 3.77 1.31 9.17
C LEU A 149 4.40 2.10 8.02
N TYR A 150 5.29 3.03 8.33
CA TYR A 150 5.95 3.83 7.28
C TYR A 150 6.99 3.03 6.51
N SER A 151 7.65 2.05 7.14
CA SER A 151 8.49 1.10 6.43
C SER A 151 7.68 0.33 5.38
N TRP A 152 6.46 -0.10 5.70
CA TRP A 152 5.55 -0.74 4.75
C TRP A 152 5.10 0.24 3.65
N LEU A 153 4.61 1.43 4.02
CA LEU A 153 4.11 2.45 3.08
C LEU A 153 5.17 2.92 2.06
N THR A 154 6.46 2.82 2.41
CA THR A 154 7.54 3.42 1.61
C THR A 154 8.48 2.40 0.95
N THR A 155 8.32 1.10 1.16
CA THR A 155 9.22 0.07 0.62
C THR A 155 8.46 -0.91 -0.25
N LYS A 156 8.78 -0.94 -1.56
CA LYS A 156 8.12 -1.82 -2.54
C LYS A 156 8.18 -3.29 -2.18
N GLU A 157 9.31 -3.76 -1.63
CA GLU A 157 9.46 -5.16 -1.19
C GLU A 157 8.39 -5.55 -0.15
N LYS A 158 7.91 -4.59 0.67
CA LYS A 158 6.90 -4.81 1.70
C LYS A 158 5.48 -4.59 1.21
N ASN A 159 5.23 -3.49 0.47
CA ASN A 159 3.89 -3.12 0.01
C ASN A 159 3.50 -3.72 -1.35
N GLY A 160 4.46 -4.25 -2.11
CA GLY A 160 4.23 -4.85 -3.42
C GLY A 160 4.05 -3.85 -4.58
N VAL A 161 3.99 -2.54 -4.31
CA VAL A 161 3.59 -1.53 -5.30
C VAL A 161 4.71 -0.56 -5.66
N MET A 162 5.24 0.19 -4.68
CA MET A 162 6.21 1.24 -4.96
C MET A 162 7.20 1.50 -3.82
N ASP A 163 8.38 2.00 -4.19
CA ASP A 163 9.26 2.70 -3.26
C ASP A 163 8.88 4.17 -3.20
N ALA A 164 8.83 4.72 -1.99
CA ALA A 164 8.44 6.11 -1.75
C ALA A 164 9.37 6.78 -0.73
N THR A 165 9.40 8.11 -0.74
CA THR A 165 10.17 8.88 0.25
C THR A 165 9.30 9.98 0.82
N VAL A 166 9.10 9.98 2.13
CA VAL A 166 8.45 11.08 2.84
C VAL A 166 9.44 12.24 2.95
N ARG A 167 9.20 13.33 2.22
CA ARG A 167 10.11 14.47 2.11
C ARG A 167 9.73 15.64 2.99
N TRP A 168 8.46 15.72 3.42
CA TRP A 168 7.93 16.78 4.26
C TRP A 168 6.68 16.33 5.01
N ASN A 169 6.13 17.18 5.89
CA ASN A 169 4.83 16.96 6.52
C ASN A 169 3.70 16.94 5.49
N PHE A 170 2.59 16.30 5.81
CA PHE A 170 1.37 16.18 5.01
C PHE A 170 1.55 15.41 3.68
N HIS A 171 2.51 14.48 3.59
CA HIS A 171 2.46 13.41 2.60
C HIS A 171 1.32 12.46 2.94
N LYS A 172 0.67 11.94 1.92
CA LYS A 172 -0.50 11.09 2.05
C LYS A 172 -0.26 9.78 1.34
N PHE A 173 -0.68 8.67 1.94
CA PHE A 173 -0.64 7.34 1.36
C PHE A 173 -2.05 6.78 1.38
N LEU A 174 -2.58 6.43 0.21
CA LEU A 174 -3.90 5.84 0.07
C LEU A 174 -3.77 4.33 -0.12
N VAL A 175 -4.51 3.60 0.69
CA VAL A 175 -4.62 2.14 0.70
C VAL A 175 -6.06 1.77 0.36
N ASP A 176 -6.26 0.72 -0.44
CA ASP A 176 -7.58 0.26 -0.86
C ASP A 176 -8.32 -0.54 0.23
N GLU A 177 -9.50 -0.99 -0.09
CA GLU A 177 -10.41 -1.75 0.78
C GLU A 177 -9.86 -3.12 1.17
N GLU A 178 -8.96 -3.69 0.36
CA GLU A 178 -8.29 -4.97 0.56
C GLU A 178 -6.96 -4.83 1.32
N GLY A 179 -6.48 -3.59 1.54
CA GLY A 179 -5.24 -3.29 2.23
C GLY A 179 -4.02 -3.20 1.32
N ALA A 180 -4.20 -3.05 0.00
CA ALA A 180 -3.10 -2.79 -0.93
C ALA A 180 -2.85 -1.28 -1.09
N LEU A 181 -1.58 -0.88 -1.20
CA LEU A 181 -1.22 0.52 -1.43
C LEU A 181 -1.66 0.95 -2.84
N ILE A 182 -2.42 2.03 -2.94
CA ILE A 182 -2.83 2.62 -4.23
C ILE A 182 -1.77 3.60 -4.72
N ASN A 183 -1.45 4.61 -3.91
CA ASN A 183 -0.54 5.70 -4.32
C ASN A 183 -0.05 6.52 -3.12
N MET A 184 1.01 7.31 -3.38
CA MET A 184 1.49 8.36 -2.49
C MET A 184 1.24 9.73 -3.12
N TYR A 185 0.79 10.68 -2.32
CA TYR A 185 0.57 12.07 -2.69
C TYR A 185 1.47 12.98 -1.85
N ASN A 186 2.02 14.01 -2.48
CA ASN A 186 2.90 14.96 -1.79
C ASN A 186 2.11 15.96 -0.92
N SER A 187 2.85 16.78 -0.16
CA SER A 187 2.27 17.79 0.75
C SER A 187 1.34 18.80 0.07
N ARG A 188 1.56 19.08 -1.23
CA ARG A 188 0.78 20.09 -1.97
C ARG A 188 -0.57 19.56 -2.46
N THR A 189 -0.74 18.24 -2.54
CA THR A 189 -2.01 17.65 -2.96
C THR A 189 -3.10 18.00 -1.94
N ASN A 190 -4.10 18.75 -2.40
CA ASN A 190 -5.23 19.16 -1.57
C ASN A 190 -6.10 17.94 -1.23
N PRO A 191 -6.41 17.69 0.07
CA PRO A 191 -7.25 16.58 0.51
C PRO A 191 -8.65 16.52 -0.13
N VAL A 192 -9.24 17.67 -0.44
CA VAL A 192 -10.55 17.78 -1.11
C VAL A 192 -10.43 18.15 -2.60
N GLY A 193 -9.23 18.08 -3.15
CA GLY A 193 -8.98 18.36 -4.58
C GLY A 193 -9.37 17.18 -5.47
N THR A 194 -9.57 17.47 -6.76
CA THR A 194 -10.00 16.50 -7.78
C THR A 194 -9.16 15.22 -7.78
N GLU A 195 -7.83 15.35 -7.69
CA GLU A 195 -6.90 14.20 -7.69
C GLU A 195 -7.21 13.22 -6.56
N MET A 196 -7.42 13.74 -5.35
CA MET A 196 -7.72 12.91 -4.17
C MET A 196 -9.13 12.32 -4.25
N LEU A 197 -10.11 13.14 -4.62
CA LEU A 197 -11.50 12.70 -4.71
C LEU A 197 -11.70 11.62 -5.79
N GLU A 198 -11.03 11.73 -6.93
CA GLU A 198 -11.05 10.69 -7.96
C GLU A 198 -10.43 9.39 -7.45
N ALA A 199 -9.31 9.45 -6.72
CA ALA A 199 -8.67 8.26 -6.18
C ALA A 199 -9.53 7.54 -5.12
N ILE A 200 -10.26 8.29 -4.29
CA ILE A 200 -11.16 7.74 -3.28
C ILE A 200 -12.42 7.14 -3.91
N ASN A 201 -12.86 7.64 -5.07
CA ASN A 201 -14.10 7.21 -5.71
C ASN A 201 -13.91 6.10 -6.77
N ARG A 202 -12.70 5.70 -7.07
CA ARG A 202 -12.39 4.54 -7.94
C ARG A 202 -12.57 3.23 -7.20
#